data_5f28897bbc58cd6f1d7015c822c774a6
#
_entry.id   5f28897bbc58cd6f1d7015c822c774a6
#
_cell.length_a   1.000
_cell.length_b   1.000
_cell.length_c   1.000
_cell.angle_alpha   90.00
_cell.angle_beta   90.00
_cell.angle_gamma   90.00
#
_symmetry.space_group_name_H-M   'P 1'
#
loop_
_entity.id
_entity.type
_entity.pdbx_description
1 polymer ?
#
loop_
_entity_poly.entity_id
_entity_poly.type
_entity_poly.pdbx_seq_one_letter_code
_entity_poly.pdbx_strand_id
1 'polypeptide(L)'
;MTQVASRGAARRKRHDRIRLHLEGTESRPRLAVFRSNNHIYAQVIDDASGRTLATASTVEKELRSSSSTKTQEAASVGKLVAERAKSAGVERVVFDRAGFRYHGRIKSLADAARNAGLDF
;
A
#
# COMPACT_ATOMS: atom_id res chain seq x y z
N MET A 1 -21.36 4.44 -29.86
CA MET A 1 -21.28 3.23 -29.04
C MET A 1 -20.52 3.54 -27.76
N THR A 2 -21.12 3.22 -26.66
CA THR A 2 -20.47 3.46 -25.38
C THR A 2 -19.50 2.33 -25.10
N GLN A 3 -18.25 2.66 -24.92
CA GLN A 3 -17.26 1.69 -24.50
C GLN A 3 -17.31 1.52 -22.99
N VAL A 4 -17.37 0.28 -22.57
CA VAL A 4 -17.23 -0.03 -21.15
C VAL A 4 -15.75 0.14 -20.79
N ALA A 5 -15.47 1.00 -19.83
CA ALA A 5 -14.10 1.17 -19.35
C ALA A 5 -13.57 -0.14 -18.80
N SER A 6 -12.35 -0.51 -19.18
CA SER A 6 -11.68 -1.67 -18.62
C SER A 6 -11.50 -1.51 -17.11
N ARG A 7 -11.30 -2.63 -16.40
CA ARG A 7 -11.03 -2.59 -14.95
C ARG A 7 -9.80 -1.72 -14.64
N GLY A 8 -8.77 -1.80 -15.50
CA GLY A 8 -7.58 -0.97 -15.35
C GLY A 8 -7.85 0.51 -15.54
N ALA A 9 -8.69 0.89 -16.52
CA ALA A 9 -9.05 2.29 -16.76
C ALA A 9 -9.89 2.85 -15.60
N ALA A 10 -10.86 2.08 -15.10
CA ALA A 10 -11.68 2.49 -13.96
C ALA A 10 -10.84 2.68 -12.70
N ARG A 11 -9.88 1.79 -12.46
CA ARG A 11 -8.96 1.90 -11.34
C ARG A 11 -8.08 3.13 -11.46
N ARG A 12 -7.55 3.43 -12.66
CA ARG A 12 -6.74 4.63 -12.88
C ARG A 12 -7.52 5.90 -12.59
N LYS A 13 -8.78 5.97 -13.02
CA LYS A 13 -9.64 7.12 -12.71
C LYS A 13 -9.84 7.31 -11.21
N ARG A 14 -10.08 6.22 -10.48
CA ARG A 14 -10.20 6.27 -9.02
C ARG A 14 -8.91 6.71 -8.37
N HIS A 15 -7.77 6.20 -8.82
CA HIS A 15 -6.46 6.56 -8.30
C HIS A 15 -6.18 8.05 -8.56
N ASP A 16 -6.39 8.54 -9.78
CA ASP A 16 -6.19 9.94 -10.13
C ASP A 16 -7.05 10.86 -9.26
N ARG A 17 -8.31 10.48 -9.03
CA ARG A 17 -9.23 11.24 -8.17
C ARG A 17 -8.73 11.30 -6.73
N ILE A 18 -8.24 10.19 -6.20
CA ILE A 18 -7.67 10.12 -4.87
C ILE A 18 -6.40 10.98 -4.79
N ARG A 19 -5.55 10.90 -5.79
CA ARG A 19 -4.28 11.63 -5.84
C ARG A 19 -4.44 13.14 -5.89
N LEU A 20 -5.57 13.66 -6.35
CA LEU A 20 -5.87 15.09 -6.28
C LEU A 20 -5.92 15.59 -4.84
N HIS A 21 -6.22 14.71 -3.89
CA HIS A 21 -6.41 15.06 -2.48
C HIS A 21 -5.39 14.39 -1.55
N LEU A 22 -4.52 13.52 -2.09
CA LEU A 22 -3.52 12.81 -1.32
C LEU A 22 -2.12 13.27 -1.71
N GLU A 23 -1.40 13.82 -0.74
CA GLU A 23 0.00 14.16 -0.91
C GLU A 23 0.75 13.74 0.35
N GLY A 24 1.80 12.95 0.17
CA GLY A 24 2.68 12.56 1.26
C GLY A 24 3.64 13.70 1.59
N THR A 25 3.74 14.03 2.87
CA THR A 25 4.67 15.04 3.37
C THR A 25 5.72 14.38 4.26
N GLU A 26 6.72 15.14 4.69
CA GLU A 26 7.73 14.61 5.61
C GLU A 26 7.12 14.15 6.93
N SER A 27 6.16 14.90 7.46
CA SER A 27 5.48 14.58 8.73
C SER A 27 4.42 13.49 8.56
N ARG A 28 3.87 13.33 7.37
CA ARG A 28 2.84 12.35 7.05
C ARG A 28 3.04 11.79 5.64
N PRO A 29 4.02 10.89 5.47
CA PRO A 29 4.29 10.28 4.17
C PRO A 29 3.09 9.49 3.64
N ARG A 30 3.13 9.19 2.35
CA ARG A 30 2.09 8.42 1.70
C ARG A 30 2.43 6.93 1.74
N LEU A 31 1.53 6.14 2.31
CA LEU A 31 1.61 4.67 2.23
C LEU A 31 0.90 4.24 0.94
N ALA A 32 1.68 3.97 -0.08
CA ALA A 32 1.20 3.54 -1.38
C ALA A 32 1.16 2.02 -1.44
N VAL A 33 0.02 1.46 -1.84
CA VAL A 33 -0.18 0.03 -2.00
C VAL A 33 -0.50 -0.28 -3.45
N PHE A 34 0.16 -1.26 -4.01
CA PHE A 34 -0.06 -1.73 -5.36
C PHE A 34 -0.10 -3.25 -5.36
N ARG A 35 -1.00 -3.84 -6.14
CA ARG A 35 -1.07 -5.29 -6.28
C ARG A 35 -1.10 -5.72 -7.73
N SER A 36 -0.48 -6.86 -8.01
CA SER A 36 -0.65 -7.65 -9.23
C SER A 36 -1.37 -8.95 -8.89
N ASN A 37 -1.57 -9.82 -9.88
CA ASN A 37 -2.22 -11.10 -9.65
C ASN A 37 -1.50 -11.95 -8.60
N ASN A 38 -0.18 -11.92 -8.59
CA ASN A 38 0.63 -12.80 -7.75
C ASN A 38 1.28 -12.10 -6.55
N HIS A 39 1.41 -10.78 -6.59
CA HIS A 39 2.18 -10.05 -5.59
C HIS A 39 1.45 -8.80 -5.11
N ILE A 40 1.81 -8.36 -3.92
CA ILE A 40 1.37 -7.08 -3.37
C ILE A 40 2.61 -6.31 -2.88
N TYR A 41 2.57 -4.99 -3.05
CA TYR A 41 3.67 -4.09 -2.75
C TYR A 41 3.19 -2.95 -1.88
N ALA A 42 4.01 -2.52 -0.94
CA ALA A 42 3.73 -1.36 -0.11
C ALA A 42 4.97 -0.49 -0.02
N GLN A 43 4.79 0.82 -0.16
CA GLN A 43 5.86 1.81 -0.07
C GLN A 43 5.40 2.99 0.76
N VAL A 44 6.28 3.48 1.63
CA VAL A 44 6.05 4.73 2.36
C VAL A 44 6.91 5.80 1.69
N ILE A 45 6.27 6.80 1.12
CA ILE A 45 6.90 7.78 0.23
C ILE A 45 6.70 9.19 0.77
N ASP A 46 7.81 9.94 0.85
CA ASP A 46 7.77 11.39 1.05
C ASP A 46 7.74 12.05 -0.34
N ASP A 47 6.56 12.52 -0.74
CA ASP A 47 6.36 13.13 -2.06
C ASP A 47 7.11 14.46 -2.21
N ALA A 48 7.36 15.17 -1.12
CA ALA A 48 8.07 16.45 -1.16
C ALA A 48 9.53 16.27 -1.57
N SER A 49 10.19 15.22 -1.07
CA SER A 49 11.59 14.94 -1.41
C SER A 49 11.73 13.88 -2.50
N GLY A 50 10.65 13.18 -2.85
CA GLY A 50 10.67 12.06 -3.80
C GLY A 50 11.35 10.82 -3.26
N ARG A 51 11.48 10.70 -1.94
CA ARG A 51 12.17 9.57 -1.30
C ARG A 51 11.20 8.49 -0.84
N THR A 52 11.58 7.23 -1.06
CA THR A 52 10.92 6.08 -0.46
C THR A 52 11.58 5.80 0.88
N LEU A 53 10.81 5.91 1.95
CA LEU A 53 11.31 5.77 3.32
C LEU A 53 11.27 4.33 3.82
N ALA A 54 10.32 3.55 3.33
CA ALA A 54 10.19 2.14 3.66
C ALA A 54 9.47 1.42 2.54
N THR A 55 9.77 0.14 2.36
CA THR A 55 9.13 -0.69 1.35
C THR A 55 9.03 -2.13 1.85
N ALA A 56 8.03 -2.85 1.37
CA ALA A 56 7.87 -4.27 1.59
C ALA A 56 7.03 -4.88 0.46
N SER A 57 7.27 -6.13 0.13
CA SER A 57 6.48 -6.82 -0.88
C SER A 57 6.54 -8.32 -0.70
N THR A 58 5.57 -9.02 -1.29
CA THR A 58 5.54 -10.49 -1.30
C THR A 58 6.61 -11.10 -2.20
N VAL A 59 7.31 -10.29 -2.99
CA VAL A 59 8.46 -10.74 -3.80
C VAL A 59 9.64 -11.10 -2.89
N GLU A 60 9.72 -10.52 -1.69
CA GLU A 60 10.80 -10.80 -0.75
C GLU A 60 10.74 -12.24 -0.25
N LYS A 61 11.90 -12.88 -0.16
CA LYS A 61 12.01 -14.27 0.28
C LYS A 61 11.37 -14.54 1.63
N GLU A 62 11.53 -13.61 2.55
CA GLU A 62 11.00 -13.71 3.92
C GLU A 62 9.48 -13.79 3.96
N LEU A 63 8.80 -13.24 2.96
CA LEU A 63 7.35 -13.19 2.90
C LEU A 63 6.77 -14.23 1.96
N ARG A 64 7.60 -14.98 1.25
CA ARG A 64 7.14 -16.08 0.41
C ARG A 64 6.91 -17.30 1.28
N SER A 65 5.66 -17.69 1.39
CA SER A 65 5.29 -18.95 2.04
C SER A 65 4.37 -19.73 1.11
N SER A 66 4.74 -20.96 0.83
CA SER A 66 3.95 -21.83 -0.01
C SER A 66 2.61 -22.22 0.62
N SER A 67 2.49 -22.09 1.94
CA SER A 67 1.28 -22.45 2.68
C SER A 67 0.39 -21.25 3.00
N SER A 68 0.83 -20.03 2.73
CA SER A 68 0.05 -18.82 3.04
C SER A 68 -0.93 -18.48 1.93
N THR A 69 -2.10 -17.98 2.31
CA THR A 69 -3.04 -17.37 1.36
C THR A 69 -2.54 -16.00 0.94
N LYS A 70 -3.07 -15.48 -0.17
CA LYS A 70 -2.74 -14.13 -0.63
C LYS A 70 -3.11 -13.05 0.39
N THR A 71 -4.19 -13.27 1.13
CA THR A 71 -4.63 -12.36 2.20
C THR A 71 -3.65 -12.37 3.37
N GLN A 72 -3.17 -13.55 3.76
CA GLN A 72 -2.16 -13.68 4.82
C GLN A 72 -0.83 -13.06 4.40
N GLU A 73 -0.43 -13.22 3.15
CA GLU A 73 0.77 -12.60 2.61
C GLU A 73 0.66 -11.07 2.63
N ALA A 74 -0.51 -10.54 2.28
CA ALA A 74 -0.77 -9.10 2.34
C ALA A 74 -0.67 -8.56 3.78
N ALA A 75 -1.19 -9.29 4.75
CA ALA A 75 -1.06 -8.94 6.15
C ALA A 75 0.41 -8.91 6.59
N SER A 76 1.21 -9.87 6.13
CA SER A 76 2.65 -9.91 6.41
C SER A 76 3.37 -8.70 5.81
N VAL A 77 3.02 -8.29 4.60
CA VAL A 77 3.56 -7.09 3.96
C VAL A 77 3.19 -5.84 4.76
N GLY A 78 1.93 -5.72 5.20
CA GLY A 78 1.48 -4.59 6.01
C GLY A 78 2.24 -4.47 7.32
N LYS A 79 2.42 -5.59 8.02
CA LYS A 79 3.21 -5.63 9.25
C LYS A 79 4.66 -5.21 9.00
N LEU A 80 5.28 -5.77 7.97
CA LEU A 80 6.69 -5.51 7.66
C LEU A 80 6.93 -4.05 7.25
N VAL A 81 6.08 -3.48 6.38
CA VAL A 81 6.24 -2.09 5.97
C VAL A 81 6.04 -1.13 7.15
N ALA A 82 5.12 -1.46 8.06
CA ALA A 82 4.90 -0.66 9.25
C ALA A 82 6.12 -0.70 10.17
N GLU A 83 6.70 -1.86 10.39
CA GLU A 83 7.92 -2.01 11.20
C GLU A 83 9.08 -1.23 10.60
N ARG A 84 9.27 -1.32 9.29
CA ARG A 84 10.33 -0.60 8.57
C ARG A 84 10.11 0.91 8.60
N ALA A 85 8.85 1.35 8.45
CA ALA A 85 8.50 2.77 8.53
C ALA A 85 8.79 3.33 9.92
N LYS A 86 8.41 2.62 10.96
CA LYS A 86 8.67 3.03 12.34
C LYS A 86 10.17 3.09 12.63
N SER A 87 10.95 2.16 12.10
CA SER A 87 12.43 2.19 12.21
C SER A 87 13.01 3.41 11.49
N ALA A 88 12.34 3.92 10.46
CA ALA A 88 12.73 5.14 9.76
C ALA A 88 12.18 6.41 10.40
N GLY A 89 11.50 6.30 11.56
CA GLY A 89 10.95 7.45 12.28
C GLY A 89 9.56 7.86 11.82
N VAL A 90 8.88 7.06 11.02
CA VAL A 90 7.53 7.36 10.51
C VAL A 90 6.49 6.75 11.42
N GLU A 91 5.58 7.56 11.93
CA GLU A 91 4.47 7.12 12.78
C GLU A 91 3.11 7.29 12.12
N ARG A 92 2.97 8.31 11.27
CA ARG A 92 1.72 8.67 10.60
C ARG A 92 1.89 8.63 9.09
N VAL A 93 0.88 8.12 8.40
CA VAL A 93 0.87 8.09 6.94
C VAL A 93 -0.52 8.47 6.42
N VAL A 94 -0.59 8.87 5.15
CA VAL A 94 -1.83 8.94 4.40
C VAL A 94 -1.90 7.70 3.52
N PHE A 95 -3.05 7.04 3.49
CA PHE A 95 -3.19 5.78 2.77
C PHE A 95 -3.61 6.02 1.31
N ASP A 96 -2.77 5.54 0.38
CA ASP A 96 -3.05 5.56 -1.05
C ASP A 96 -3.17 4.12 -1.56
N ARG A 97 -4.37 3.68 -1.83
CA ARG A 97 -4.66 2.33 -2.33
C ARG A 97 -4.55 2.20 -3.85
N ALA A 98 -4.01 3.20 -4.54
CA ALA A 98 -3.77 3.20 -5.99
C ALA A 98 -5.05 2.91 -6.82
N GLY A 99 -6.21 3.33 -6.35
CA GLY A 99 -7.49 3.09 -7.01
C GLY A 99 -8.06 1.69 -6.83
N PHE A 100 -7.38 0.80 -6.10
CA PHE A 100 -7.93 -0.50 -5.74
C PHE A 100 -9.02 -0.34 -4.69
N ARG A 101 -9.99 -1.25 -4.70
CA ARG A 101 -11.03 -1.24 -3.69
C ARG A 101 -10.44 -1.61 -2.32
N TYR A 102 -10.96 -1.00 -1.26
CA TYR A 102 -10.60 -1.33 0.11
C TYR A 102 -11.27 -2.64 0.52
N HIS A 103 -10.72 -3.74 0.04
CA HIS A 103 -11.26 -5.07 0.20
C HIS A 103 -10.16 -6.13 0.05
N GLY A 104 -10.35 -7.30 0.62
CA GLY A 104 -9.45 -8.43 0.48
C GLY A 104 -8.01 -8.10 0.88
N ARG A 105 -7.07 -8.31 -0.03
CA ARG A 105 -5.64 -8.10 0.23
C ARG A 105 -5.30 -6.67 0.64
N ILE A 106 -5.92 -5.69 0.00
CA ILE A 106 -5.66 -4.27 0.34
C ILE A 106 -6.09 -3.96 1.77
N LYS A 107 -7.28 -4.41 2.16
CA LYS A 107 -7.78 -4.24 3.52
C LYS A 107 -6.91 -4.98 4.53
N SER A 108 -6.53 -6.21 4.22
CA SER A 108 -5.69 -7.04 5.09
C SER A 108 -4.34 -6.37 5.36
N LEU A 109 -3.71 -5.82 4.33
CA LEU A 109 -2.47 -5.08 4.46
C LEU A 109 -2.64 -3.84 5.34
N ALA A 110 -3.68 -3.04 5.08
CA ALA A 110 -3.94 -1.82 5.84
C ALA A 110 -4.22 -2.11 7.33
N ASP A 111 -5.05 -3.11 7.60
CA ASP A 111 -5.36 -3.51 8.98
C ASP A 111 -4.10 -4.00 9.71
N ALA A 112 -3.25 -4.78 9.06
CA ALA A 112 -2.01 -5.26 9.64
C ALA A 112 -1.03 -4.11 9.92
N ALA A 113 -0.95 -3.13 9.03
CA ALA A 113 -0.10 -1.96 9.23
C ALA A 113 -0.58 -1.11 10.41
N ARG A 114 -1.89 -0.93 10.55
CA ARG A 114 -2.48 -0.25 11.70
C ARG A 114 -2.21 -0.99 12.99
N ASN A 115 -2.37 -2.30 12.99
CA ASN A 115 -2.11 -3.15 14.17
C ASN A 115 -0.63 -3.11 14.56
N ALA A 116 0.27 -2.91 13.62
CA ALA A 116 1.70 -2.77 13.88
C ALA A 116 2.11 -1.37 14.34
N GLY A 117 1.17 -0.42 14.38
CA GLY A 117 1.36 0.88 15.00
C GLY A 117 1.39 2.08 14.07
N LEU A 118 1.14 1.93 12.77
CA LEU A 118 1.00 3.08 11.89
C LEU A 118 -0.37 3.75 12.10
N ASP A 119 -0.35 5.07 12.14
CA ASP A 119 -1.55 5.90 12.28
C ASP A 119 -2.02 6.38 10.90
N PHE A 120 -3.19 5.92 10.54
CA PHE A 120 -3.89 6.40 9.34
C PHE A 120 -5.35 5.95 9.30
#